data_4bef1ada82714058ef6e6f2ccabde5d9
#
_entry.id   4bef1ada82714058ef6e6f2ccabde5d9
#
_cell.length_a   1.000
_cell.length_b   1.000
_cell.length_c   1.000
_cell.angle_alpha   90.00
_cell.angle_beta   90.00
_cell.angle_gamma   90.00
#
_symmetry.space_group_name_H-M   'P 1'
#
loop_
_entity.id
_entity.type
_entity.pdbx_description
1 polymer ?
#
loop_
_entity_poly.entity_id
_entity_poly.type
_entity_poly.pdbx_seq_one_letter_code
_entity_poly.pdbx_strand_id
1 'polypeptide(L)'
;MRVENVDIYGTGNFLIRQFCPIHEPVRNVVLISGGLGINSVFYHSFARWLAAQGCCVVTFDHRGLGLNRVAKAEMDGIDVDTWLSQDLSAILLWLRLNYPNVPLSCIGHSFGGATLGASPAIGVVDRIVLVSAQSGYMGNFGARIRALLGMYVYALIPLLVPVYGYFPAKKIGAGENIPRKVISRWRRWVQTPGYLQADAALNREGYRKFRGTLTALSFSDDVMAPLNSVAEVVDYYSQAAHSCLLSISPGEVGMDEIGHFRMFSRDASETIWPMFYNSLVSAPEWLGGIRN
;
A
#
# COMPACT_ATOMS: atom_id res chain seq x y z
N MET A 1 21.15 5.62 11.91
CA MET A 1 20.29 4.89 10.97
C MET A 1 21.14 4.36 9.82
N ARG A 2 21.03 3.06 9.51
CA ARG A 2 21.61 2.40 8.33
C ARG A 2 20.56 2.37 7.23
N VAL A 3 20.96 2.66 5.99
CA VAL A 3 20.12 2.55 4.81
C VAL A 3 20.83 1.65 3.81
N GLU A 4 20.18 0.55 3.42
CA GLU A 4 20.77 -0.41 2.50
C GLU A 4 19.72 -1.03 1.58
N ASN A 5 20.16 -1.50 0.42
CA ASN A 5 19.35 -2.36 -0.44
C ASN A 5 19.69 -3.82 -0.12
N VAL A 6 18.68 -4.65 0.02
CA VAL A 6 18.82 -6.07 0.33
C VAL A 6 18.15 -6.89 -0.78
N ASP A 7 18.88 -7.83 -1.31
CA ASP A 7 18.33 -8.83 -2.23
C ASP A 7 17.73 -9.99 -1.44
N ILE A 8 16.42 -10.11 -1.47
CA ILE A 8 15.70 -11.11 -0.67
C ILE A 8 15.72 -12.51 -1.27
N TYR A 9 16.05 -12.64 -2.56
CA TYR A 9 16.18 -13.94 -3.24
C TYR A 9 17.65 -14.38 -3.40
N GLY A 10 18.63 -13.51 -3.13
CA GLY A 10 20.05 -13.79 -3.36
C GLY A 10 20.44 -13.91 -4.85
N THR A 11 19.61 -13.44 -5.76
CA THR A 11 19.80 -13.55 -7.21
C THR A 11 20.08 -12.20 -7.90
N GLY A 12 20.09 -11.10 -7.15
CA GLY A 12 20.19 -9.73 -7.67
C GLY A 12 18.92 -9.22 -8.36
N ASN A 13 17.86 -10.03 -8.40
CA ASN A 13 16.69 -9.76 -9.25
C ASN A 13 15.53 -9.06 -8.53
N PHE A 14 15.57 -8.98 -7.18
CA PHE A 14 14.54 -8.28 -6.43
C PHE A 14 15.08 -7.68 -5.15
N LEU A 15 15.06 -6.35 -5.10
CA LEU A 15 15.64 -5.57 -4.02
C LEU A 15 14.57 -4.89 -3.18
N ILE A 16 14.76 -4.93 -1.87
CA ILE A 16 14.07 -4.07 -0.90
C ILE A 16 15.03 -3.02 -0.36
N ARG A 17 14.51 -1.91 0.16
CA ARG A 17 15.32 -0.91 0.84
C ARG A 17 14.95 -0.86 2.31
N GLN A 18 15.95 -1.05 3.17
CA GLN A 18 15.82 -0.99 4.62
C GLN A 18 16.33 0.33 5.18
N PHE A 19 15.64 0.82 6.21
CA PHE A 19 15.98 1.97 7.04
C PHE A 19 15.92 1.50 8.50
N CYS A 20 17.06 1.14 9.08
CA CYS A 20 17.08 0.54 10.42
C CYS A 20 17.94 1.37 11.40
N PRO A 21 17.60 1.43 12.70
CA PRO A 21 18.45 2.00 13.72
C PRO A 21 19.79 1.25 13.78
N ILE A 22 20.88 1.94 14.21
CA ILE A 22 22.23 1.34 14.28
C ILE A 22 22.56 0.91 15.71
N HIS A 23 22.18 1.73 16.69
CA HIS A 23 22.65 1.60 18.08
C HIS A 23 21.55 1.15 19.05
N GLU A 24 20.31 1.09 18.60
CA GLU A 24 19.17 0.69 19.41
C GLU A 24 18.59 -0.62 18.89
N PRO A 25 18.00 -1.45 19.76
CA PRO A 25 17.28 -2.63 19.32
C PRO A 25 16.07 -2.24 18.49
N VAL A 26 15.78 -3.02 17.47
CA VAL A 26 14.58 -2.84 16.63
C VAL A 26 13.34 -3.15 17.46
N ARG A 27 12.44 -2.18 17.59
CA ARG A 27 11.19 -2.30 18.38
C ARG A 27 10.02 -2.78 17.55
N ASN A 28 10.02 -2.49 16.26
CA ASN A 28 9.00 -2.91 15.29
C ASN A 28 9.63 -2.99 13.90
N VAL A 29 9.22 -3.97 13.12
CA VAL A 29 9.55 -4.06 11.69
C VAL A 29 8.34 -3.58 10.90
N VAL A 30 8.54 -2.62 10.01
CA VAL A 30 7.45 -1.98 9.28
C VAL A 30 7.68 -2.11 7.78
N LEU A 31 6.79 -2.83 7.09
CA LEU A 31 6.75 -2.84 5.63
C LEU A 31 5.82 -1.74 5.12
N ILE A 32 6.28 -0.89 4.22
CA ILE A 32 5.44 0.09 3.51
C ILE A 32 5.13 -0.45 2.11
N SER A 33 3.85 -0.76 1.87
CA SER A 33 3.32 -1.14 0.56
C SER A 33 2.67 0.07 -0.11
N GLY A 34 3.28 0.55 -1.16
CA GLY A 34 2.92 1.80 -1.83
C GLY A 34 1.74 1.71 -2.80
N GLY A 35 1.22 2.86 -3.22
CA GLY A 35 0.15 2.98 -4.21
C GLY A 35 0.58 2.49 -5.60
N LEU A 36 -0.41 2.22 -6.46
CA LEU A 36 -0.18 1.74 -7.82
C LEU A 36 0.68 2.73 -8.64
N GLY A 37 1.84 2.27 -9.09
CA GLY A 37 2.76 3.10 -9.87
C GLY A 37 3.48 4.19 -9.06
N ILE A 38 3.36 4.21 -7.75
CA ILE A 38 4.10 5.13 -6.89
C ILE A 38 5.49 4.54 -6.59
N ASN A 39 6.54 5.30 -6.92
CA ASN A 39 7.91 4.91 -6.60
C ASN A 39 8.14 4.94 -5.09
N SER A 40 8.81 3.93 -4.55
CA SER A 40 9.07 3.79 -3.10
C SER A 40 9.83 4.96 -2.49
N VAL A 41 10.60 5.72 -3.28
CA VAL A 41 11.29 6.95 -2.86
C VAL A 41 10.32 7.97 -2.25
N PHE A 42 9.07 7.98 -2.69
CA PHE A 42 8.01 8.84 -2.14
C PHE A 42 7.86 8.68 -0.62
N TYR A 43 8.01 7.48 -0.10
CA TYR A 43 7.86 7.15 1.32
C TYR A 43 9.14 7.31 2.14
N HIS A 44 10.29 7.62 1.53
CA HIS A 44 11.58 7.57 2.23
C HIS A 44 11.73 8.59 3.36
N SER A 45 11.11 9.77 3.27
CA SER A 45 11.14 10.75 4.36
C SER A 45 10.42 10.21 5.60
N PHE A 46 9.26 9.62 5.41
CA PHE A 46 8.48 8.96 6.45
C PHE A 46 9.20 7.72 7.00
N ALA A 47 9.79 6.89 6.12
CA ALA A 47 10.57 5.72 6.54
C ALA A 47 11.76 6.11 7.45
N ARG A 48 12.47 7.20 7.13
CA ARG A 48 13.55 7.72 7.98
C ARG A 48 13.04 8.21 9.33
N TRP A 49 11.89 8.88 9.35
CA TRP A 49 11.26 9.33 10.58
C TRP A 49 10.87 8.16 11.48
N LEU A 50 10.23 7.13 10.93
CA LEU A 50 9.90 5.90 11.67
C LEU A 50 11.16 5.18 12.18
N ALA A 51 12.23 5.15 11.39
CA ALA A 51 13.50 4.56 11.82
C ALA A 51 14.12 5.31 13.01
N ALA A 52 13.92 6.62 13.09
CA ALA A 52 14.31 7.42 14.26
C ALA A 52 13.47 7.11 15.51
N GLN A 53 12.28 6.52 15.35
CA GLN A 53 11.44 6.02 16.45
C GLN A 53 11.80 4.57 16.88
N GLY A 54 12.90 4.00 16.36
CA GLY A 54 13.33 2.64 16.67
C GLY A 54 12.72 1.53 15.80
N CYS A 55 12.07 1.88 14.69
CA CYS A 55 11.56 0.90 13.74
C CYS A 55 12.64 0.51 12.70
N CYS A 56 12.63 -0.76 12.26
CA CYS A 56 13.29 -1.14 11.01
C CYS A 56 12.25 -1.09 9.88
N VAL A 57 12.36 -0.10 9.02
CA VAL A 57 11.37 0.18 7.97
C VAL A 57 11.85 -0.36 6.64
N VAL A 58 10.98 -1.05 5.94
CA VAL A 58 11.24 -1.58 4.60
C VAL A 58 10.31 -0.92 3.59
N THR A 59 10.89 -0.42 2.52
CA THR A 59 10.17 0.02 1.32
C THR A 59 10.60 -0.81 0.12
N PHE A 60 9.73 -0.99 -0.83
CA PHE A 60 10.02 -1.71 -2.06
C PHE A 60 9.22 -1.13 -3.24
N ASP A 61 9.73 -1.37 -4.42
CA ASP A 61 8.98 -1.20 -5.65
C ASP A 61 8.57 -2.57 -6.16
N HIS A 62 7.36 -2.72 -6.64
CA HIS A 62 6.95 -3.96 -7.28
C HIS A 62 7.83 -4.27 -8.50
N ARG A 63 7.98 -5.54 -8.83
CA ARG A 63 8.72 -6.00 -10.02
C ARG A 63 8.27 -5.26 -11.27
N GLY A 64 9.23 -4.77 -12.04
CA GLY A 64 9.00 -3.92 -13.20
C GLY A 64 9.01 -2.42 -12.92
N LEU A 65 8.99 -1.99 -11.63
CA LEU A 65 8.98 -0.59 -11.23
C LEU A 65 10.26 -0.19 -10.49
N GLY A 66 10.56 1.09 -10.48
CA GLY A 66 11.54 1.75 -9.61
C GLY A 66 12.87 1.01 -9.47
N LEU A 67 13.17 0.56 -8.25
CA LEU A 67 14.38 -0.20 -7.90
C LEU A 67 14.39 -1.59 -8.55
N ASN A 68 13.21 -2.19 -8.78
CA ASN A 68 13.05 -3.52 -9.37
C ASN A 68 12.66 -3.47 -10.85
N ARG A 69 13.15 -2.45 -11.56
CA ARG A 69 12.93 -2.28 -12.99
C ARG A 69 13.56 -3.42 -13.77
N VAL A 70 12.84 -3.90 -14.78
CA VAL A 70 13.28 -4.94 -15.70
C VAL A 70 13.31 -4.42 -17.13
N ALA A 71 13.91 -5.16 -18.05
CA ALA A 71 13.85 -4.86 -19.47
C ALA A 71 12.42 -4.96 -20.00
N LYS A 72 12.10 -4.21 -21.07
CA LYS A 72 10.75 -4.18 -21.64
C LYS A 72 10.22 -5.58 -22.00
N ALA A 73 11.08 -6.45 -22.51
CA ALA A 73 10.70 -7.82 -22.88
C ALA A 73 10.25 -8.66 -21.68
N GLU A 74 10.78 -8.40 -20.50
CA GLU A 74 10.46 -9.13 -19.26
C GLU A 74 9.17 -8.64 -18.61
N MET A 75 8.74 -7.41 -18.90
CA MET A 75 7.51 -6.83 -18.33
C MET A 75 6.25 -7.64 -18.67
N ASP A 76 6.24 -8.33 -19.81
CA ASP A 76 5.08 -9.13 -20.26
C ASP A 76 4.88 -10.40 -19.40
N GLY A 77 5.93 -10.87 -18.71
CA GLY A 77 5.88 -11.95 -17.74
C GLY A 77 5.27 -11.57 -16.39
N ILE A 78 5.19 -10.26 -16.08
CA ILE A 78 4.77 -9.76 -14.77
C ILE A 78 3.26 -9.55 -14.72
N ASP A 79 2.62 -10.17 -13.73
CA ASP A 79 1.20 -9.99 -13.43
C ASP A 79 0.97 -9.64 -11.96
N VAL A 80 -0.31 -9.59 -11.55
CA VAL A 80 -0.70 -9.28 -10.17
C VAL A 80 -0.25 -10.39 -9.21
N ASP A 81 -0.27 -11.65 -9.64
CA ASP A 81 0.14 -12.77 -8.79
C ASP A 81 1.65 -12.74 -8.55
N THR A 82 2.45 -12.30 -9.54
CA THR A 82 3.87 -11.99 -9.35
C THR A 82 4.07 -10.98 -8.23
N TRP A 83 3.29 -9.89 -8.23
CA TRP A 83 3.41 -8.82 -7.23
C TRP A 83 2.97 -9.23 -5.83
N LEU A 84 1.82 -9.93 -5.72
CA LEU A 84 1.15 -10.15 -4.45
C LEU A 84 1.45 -11.53 -3.85
N SER A 85 1.41 -12.58 -4.69
CA SER A 85 1.60 -13.94 -4.23
C SER A 85 3.06 -14.34 -4.15
N GLN A 86 3.91 -13.79 -5.02
CA GLN A 86 5.35 -14.09 -5.02
C GLN A 86 6.15 -13.02 -4.26
N ASP A 87 6.25 -11.80 -4.81
CA ASP A 87 7.16 -10.78 -4.28
C ASP A 87 6.76 -10.29 -2.88
N LEU A 88 5.51 -9.90 -2.67
CA LEU A 88 5.04 -9.44 -1.36
C LEU A 88 5.13 -10.55 -0.31
N SER A 89 4.78 -11.80 -0.68
CA SER A 89 4.91 -12.93 0.24
C SER A 89 6.36 -13.22 0.60
N ALA A 90 7.26 -13.17 -0.36
CA ALA A 90 8.69 -13.35 -0.11
C ALA A 90 9.24 -12.29 0.83
N ILE A 91 8.85 -11.00 0.66
CA ILE A 91 9.23 -9.92 1.57
C ILE A 91 8.74 -10.22 2.99
N LEU A 92 7.45 -10.54 3.16
CA LEU A 92 6.86 -10.80 4.47
C LEU A 92 7.52 -11.97 5.18
N LEU A 93 7.75 -13.08 4.48
CA LEU A 93 8.44 -14.25 5.03
C LEU A 93 9.89 -13.94 5.36
N TRP A 94 10.61 -13.23 4.49
CA TRP A 94 11.97 -12.80 4.74
C TRP A 94 12.07 -11.92 5.99
N LEU A 95 11.15 -10.98 6.16
CA LEU A 95 11.09 -10.11 7.34
C LEU A 95 10.84 -10.93 8.61
N ARG A 96 9.90 -11.85 8.60
CA ARG A 96 9.60 -12.70 9.75
C ARG A 96 10.78 -13.62 10.12
N LEU A 97 11.50 -14.13 9.13
CA LEU A 97 12.70 -14.97 9.35
C LEU A 97 13.86 -14.17 9.94
N ASN A 98 14.10 -12.94 9.48
CA ASN A 98 15.21 -12.11 9.96
C ASN A 98 14.88 -11.39 11.28
N TYR A 99 13.61 -11.24 11.63
CA TYR A 99 13.14 -10.57 12.85
C TYR A 99 12.07 -11.42 13.57
N PRO A 100 12.40 -12.65 14.02
CA PRO A 100 11.40 -13.62 14.50
C PRO A 100 10.65 -13.15 15.77
N ASN A 101 11.30 -12.38 16.64
CA ASN A 101 10.78 -11.95 17.94
C ASN A 101 10.41 -10.46 17.98
N VAL A 102 10.33 -9.82 16.82
CA VAL A 102 9.97 -8.40 16.70
C VAL A 102 8.60 -8.30 16.04
N PRO A 103 7.68 -7.46 16.54
CA PRO A 103 6.40 -7.23 15.88
C PRO A 103 6.61 -6.82 14.41
N LEU A 104 5.85 -7.45 13.51
CA LEU A 104 5.84 -7.15 12.07
C LEU A 104 4.56 -6.43 11.71
N SER A 105 4.70 -5.20 11.25
CA SER A 105 3.58 -4.35 10.85
C SER A 105 3.65 -4.00 9.37
N CYS A 106 2.50 -3.76 8.75
CA CYS A 106 2.40 -3.24 7.40
C CYS A 106 1.69 -1.90 7.38
N ILE A 107 2.21 -0.93 6.66
CA ILE A 107 1.49 0.27 6.24
C ILE A 107 1.16 0.12 4.77
N GLY A 108 -0.12 0.08 4.43
CA GLY A 108 -0.58 -0.04 3.05
C GLY A 108 -1.24 1.25 2.57
N HIS A 109 -0.65 1.91 1.59
CA HIS A 109 -1.22 3.12 0.99
C HIS A 109 -2.00 2.78 -0.28
N SER A 110 -3.23 3.28 -0.38
CA SER A 110 -4.03 3.18 -1.62
C SER A 110 -4.10 1.73 -2.14
N PHE A 111 -3.73 1.47 -3.39
CA PHE A 111 -3.63 0.14 -3.99
C PHE A 111 -2.83 -0.84 -3.13
N GLY A 112 -1.66 -0.41 -2.60
CA GLY A 112 -0.83 -1.27 -1.76
C GLY A 112 -1.54 -1.74 -0.49
N GLY A 113 -2.37 -0.88 0.12
CA GLY A 113 -3.21 -1.24 1.25
C GLY A 113 -4.36 -2.16 0.87
N ALA A 114 -5.08 -1.82 -0.21
CA ALA A 114 -6.19 -2.62 -0.70
C ALA A 114 -5.77 -4.05 -1.07
N THR A 115 -4.52 -4.27 -1.50
CA THR A 115 -4.02 -5.56 -1.99
C THR A 115 -3.20 -6.37 -0.98
N LEU A 116 -2.85 -5.83 0.21
CA LEU A 116 -2.05 -6.55 1.22
C LEU A 116 -2.60 -7.94 1.54
N GLY A 117 -3.90 -8.06 1.78
CA GLY A 117 -4.53 -9.33 2.14
C GLY A 117 -4.58 -10.36 1.01
N ALA A 118 -4.21 -9.99 -0.22
CA ALA A 118 -4.06 -10.95 -1.31
C ALA A 118 -2.75 -11.76 -1.22
N SER A 119 -1.81 -11.35 -0.37
CA SER A 119 -0.61 -12.15 -0.09
C SER A 119 -0.96 -13.40 0.72
N PRO A 120 -0.55 -14.61 0.28
CA PRO A 120 -0.66 -15.83 1.08
C PRO A 120 0.06 -15.76 2.43
N ALA A 121 1.09 -14.92 2.53
CA ALA A 121 1.92 -14.75 3.74
C ALA A 121 1.39 -13.70 4.71
N ILE A 122 0.24 -13.05 4.44
CA ILE A 122 -0.26 -11.96 5.30
C ILE A 122 -0.47 -12.38 6.76
N GLY A 123 -0.69 -13.66 7.02
CA GLY A 123 -0.87 -14.21 8.37
C GLY A 123 0.36 -14.08 9.28
N VAL A 124 1.55 -13.76 8.75
CA VAL A 124 2.73 -13.51 9.60
C VAL A 124 2.79 -12.05 10.12
N VAL A 125 1.87 -11.18 9.68
CA VAL A 125 1.80 -9.78 10.05
C VAL A 125 0.96 -9.62 11.31
N ASP A 126 1.47 -8.86 12.29
CA ASP A 126 0.80 -8.63 13.56
C ASP A 126 -0.16 -7.42 13.48
N ARG A 127 0.20 -6.39 12.70
CA ARG A 127 -0.59 -5.16 12.56
C ARG A 127 -0.62 -4.65 11.14
N ILE A 128 -1.78 -4.16 10.70
CA ILE A 128 -1.95 -3.48 9.43
C ILE A 128 -2.50 -2.07 9.68
N VAL A 129 -1.85 -1.08 9.08
CA VAL A 129 -2.34 0.29 8.99
C VAL A 129 -2.67 0.59 7.52
N LEU A 130 -3.94 0.68 7.21
CA LEU A 130 -4.44 1.06 5.89
C LEU A 130 -4.53 2.60 5.82
N VAL A 131 -3.90 3.20 4.84
CA VAL A 131 -3.85 4.65 4.66
C VAL A 131 -4.45 4.98 3.30
N SER A 132 -5.61 5.63 3.27
CA SER A 132 -6.36 5.90 2.02
C SER A 132 -6.48 4.65 1.13
N ALA A 133 -6.56 3.48 1.74
CA ALA A 133 -6.64 2.20 1.05
C ALA A 133 -8.10 1.91 0.70
N GLN A 134 -8.44 2.08 -0.56
CA GLN A 134 -9.82 2.08 -1.01
C GLN A 134 -10.14 0.95 -2.00
N SER A 135 -11.40 0.58 -2.04
CA SER A 135 -11.97 -0.12 -3.19
C SER A 135 -11.97 0.81 -4.40
N GLY A 136 -11.23 0.43 -5.43
CA GLY A 136 -11.11 1.24 -6.65
C GLY A 136 -12.32 1.10 -7.60
N TYR A 137 -13.43 0.47 -7.19
CA TYR A 137 -14.62 0.37 -8.02
C TYR A 137 -15.15 1.75 -8.38
N MET A 138 -15.21 2.05 -9.68
CA MET A 138 -15.54 3.39 -10.17
C MET A 138 -16.93 3.90 -9.73
N GLY A 139 -17.84 3.00 -9.35
CA GLY A 139 -19.16 3.36 -8.81
C GLY A 139 -19.11 4.03 -7.44
N ASN A 140 -18.03 3.87 -6.68
CA ASN A 140 -17.86 4.46 -5.34
C ASN A 140 -17.46 5.94 -5.39
N PHE A 141 -17.09 6.48 -6.56
CA PHE A 141 -16.52 7.81 -6.68
C PHE A 141 -17.53 8.83 -7.19
N GLY A 142 -17.36 10.10 -6.78
CA GLY A 142 -18.10 11.23 -7.32
C GLY A 142 -17.87 11.41 -8.82
N ALA A 143 -18.74 12.16 -9.48
CA ALA A 143 -18.80 12.31 -10.94
C ALA A 143 -17.45 12.70 -11.58
N ARG A 144 -16.69 13.61 -10.95
CA ARG A 144 -15.39 14.08 -11.47
C ARG A 144 -14.36 12.97 -11.50
N ILE A 145 -14.19 12.24 -10.40
CA ILE A 145 -13.22 11.13 -10.32
C ILE A 145 -13.67 9.98 -11.19
N ARG A 146 -14.97 9.68 -11.23
CA ARG A 146 -15.55 8.66 -12.13
C ARG A 146 -15.27 8.97 -13.60
N ALA A 147 -15.40 10.22 -14.02
CA ALA A 147 -15.07 10.65 -15.38
C ALA A 147 -13.56 10.48 -15.67
N LEU A 148 -12.69 10.85 -14.75
CA LEU A 148 -11.25 10.66 -14.86
C LEU A 148 -10.89 9.17 -14.96
N LEU A 149 -11.41 8.34 -14.07
CA LEU A 149 -11.23 6.89 -14.12
C LEU A 149 -11.76 6.31 -15.44
N GLY A 150 -12.93 6.79 -15.90
CA GLY A 150 -13.49 6.41 -17.19
C GLY A 150 -12.55 6.72 -18.35
N MET A 151 -11.91 7.90 -18.36
CA MET A 151 -10.90 8.24 -19.37
C MET A 151 -9.72 7.24 -19.33
N TYR A 152 -9.20 6.92 -18.16
CA TYR A 152 -8.12 5.91 -18.03
C TYR A 152 -8.56 4.54 -18.53
N VAL A 153 -9.71 4.07 -18.05
CA VAL A 153 -10.22 2.71 -18.26
C VAL A 153 -10.68 2.48 -19.70
N TYR A 154 -11.37 3.45 -20.30
CA TYR A 154 -12.01 3.28 -21.62
C TYR A 154 -11.22 3.89 -22.79
N ALA A 155 -10.26 4.79 -22.52
CA ALA A 155 -9.46 5.42 -23.55
C ALA A 155 -7.96 5.16 -23.38
N LEU A 156 -7.33 5.66 -22.31
CA LEU A 156 -5.86 5.65 -22.22
C LEU A 156 -5.27 4.24 -22.16
N ILE A 157 -5.81 3.37 -21.31
CA ILE A 157 -5.28 2.00 -21.17
C ILE A 157 -5.49 1.21 -22.48
N PRO A 158 -6.69 1.16 -23.10
CA PRO A 158 -6.89 0.43 -24.34
C PRO A 158 -6.06 0.95 -25.51
N LEU A 159 -5.80 2.26 -25.55
CA LEU A 159 -5.02 2.88 -26.64
C LEU A 159 -3.52 2.70 -26.46
N LEU A 160 -3.00 2.92 -25.24
CA LEU A 160 -1.56 2.99 -25.01
C LEU A 160 -0.93 1.61 -24.77
N VAL A 161 -1.62 0.71 -24.08
CA VAL A 161 -1.06 -0.61 -23.72
C VAL A 161 -0.72 -1.46 -24.98
N PRO A 162 -1.55 -1.55 -26.01
CA PRO A 162 -1.18 -2.28 -27.22
C PRO A 162 0.03 -1.69 -27.94
N VAL A 163 0.16 -0.36 -27.95
CA VAL A 163 1.27 0.34 -28.63
C VAL A 163 2.60 0.16 -27.91
N TYR A 164 2.59 0.29 -26.58
CA TYR A 164 3.82 0.28 -25.78
C TYR A 164 4.20 -1.11 -25.25
N GLY A 165 3.24 -2.04 -25.13
CA GLY A 165 3.39 -3.34 -24.45
C GLY A 165 3.25 -3.24 -22.93
N TYR A 166 3.07 -2.04 -22.38
CA TYR A 166 2.85 -1.71 -20.98
C TYR A 166 2.09 -0.39 -20.88
N PHE A 167 1.58 -0.03 -19.70
CA PHE A 167 0.98 1.31 -19.53
C PHE A 167 2.06 2.35 -19.24
N PRO A 168 2.28 3.32 -20.14
CA PRO A 168 3.42 4.26 -20.08
C PRO A 168 3.14 5.44 -19.15
N ALA A 169 2.82 5.17 -17.87
CA ALA A 169 2.42 6.19 -16.89
C ALA A 169 3.44 7.31 -16.72
N LYS A 170 4.74 7.01 -16.83
CA LYS A 170 5.81 8.04 -16.82
C LYS A 170 5.67 9.09 -17.91
N LYS A 171 5.24 8.68 -19.11
CA LYS A 171 5.10 9.61 -20.24
C LYS A 171 3.97 10.62 -20.05
N ILE A 172 2.99 10.30 -19.23
CA ILE A 172 1.82 11.15 -18.94
C ILE A 172 1.84 11.74 -17.52
N GLY A 173 2.98 11.62 -16.82
CA GLY A 173 3.12 12.16 -15.45
C GLY A 173 2.29 11.44 -14.38
N ALA A 174 1.88 10.18 -14.62
CA ALA A 174 0.99 9.41 -13.76
C ALA A 174 1.71 8.33 -12.91
N GLY A 175 3.02 8.50 -12.69
CA GLY A 175 3.83 7.58 -11.91
C GLY A 175 4.74 6.66 -12.74
N GLU A 176 5.08 5.48 -12.19
CA GLU A 176 5.93 4.49 -12.86
C GLU A 176 5.16 3.73 -13.95
N ASN A 177 5.88 3.23 -14.96
CA ASN A 177 5.29 2.41 -16.01
C ASN A 177 4.77 1.09 -15.43
N ILE A 178 3.56 0.68 -15.79
CA ILE A 178 2.89 -0.49 -15.21
C ILE A 178 2.84 -1.63 -16.22
N PRO A 179 3.25 -2.87 -15.83
CA PRO A 179 3.16 -4.03 -16.69
C PRO A 179 1.75 -4.25 -17.26
N ARG A 180 1.68 -4.71 -18.52
CA ARG A 180 0.43 -4.89 -19.27
C ARG A 180 -0.61 -5.73 -18.52
N LYS A 181 -0.20 -6.88 -17.97
CA LYS A 181 -1.13 -7.80 -17.30
C LYS A 181 -1.66 -7.20 -16.00
N VAL A 182 -0.81 -6.47 -15.26
CA VAL A 182 -1.20 -5.77 -14.02
C VAL A 182 -2.24 -4.71 -14.30
N ILE A 183 -1.95 -3.77 -15.22
CA ILE A 183 -2.88 -2.66 -15.50
C ILE A 183 -4.20 -3.18 -16.14
N SER A 184 -4.14 -4.25 -16.94
CA SER A 184 -5.32 -4.86 -17.53
C SER A 184 -6.22 -5.53 -16.49
N ARG A 185 -5.61 -6.16 -15.46
CA ARG A 185 -6.36 -6.76 -14.35
C ARG A 185 -6.96 -5.68 -13.44
N TRP A 186 -6.18 -4.66 -13.08
CA TRP A 186 -6.67 -3.49 -12.34
C TRP A 186 -7.81 -2.78 -13.07
N ARG A 187 -7.71 -2.61 -14.39
CA ARG A 187 -8.78 -2.06 -15.23
C ARG A 187 -10.10 -2.82 -15.07
N ARG A 188 -10.07 -4.16 -15.05
CA ARG A 188 -11.25 -4.97 -14.82
C ARG A 188 -11.84 -4.75 -13.43
N TRP A 189 -10.99 -4.71 -12.40
CA TRP A 189 -11.43 -4.46 -11.03
C TRP A 189 -12.16 -3.12 -10.89
N VAL A 190 -11.62 -2.06 -11.46
CA VAL A 190 -12.23 -0.71 -11.42
C VAL A 190 -13.63 -0.70 -12.03
N GLN A 191 -13.90 -1.53 -13.01
CA GLN A 191 -15.20 -1.63 -13.69
C GLN A 191 -16.20 -2.56 -12.98
N THR A 192 -15.75 -3.36 -12.02
CA THR A 192 -16.55 -4.45 -11.45
C THR A 192 -16.96 -4.13 -10.02
N PRO A 193 -18.28 -4.16 -9.68
CA PRO A 193 -18.73 -4.07 -8.29
C PRO A 193 -18.01 -5.11 -7.42
N GLY A 194 -17.60 -4.71 -6.20
CA GLY A 194 -16.78 -5.55 -5.32
C GLY A 194 -15.29 -5.53 -5.67
N TYR A 195 -14.87 -4.76 -6.71
CA TYR A 195 -13.47 -4.50 -7.04
C TYR A 195 -12.65 -5.80 -7.11
N LEU A 196 -11.55 -5.89 -6.35
CA LEU A 196 -10.67 -7.06 -6.32
C LEU A 196 -11.33 -8.31 -5.69
N GLN A 197 -12.34 -8.15 -4.84
CA GLN A 197 -13.07 -9.29 -4.25
C GLN A 197 -13.94 -10.02 -5.27
N ALA A 198 -14.29 -9.39 -6.38
CA ALA A 198 -14.99 -10.02 -7.49
C ALA A 198 -14.09 -10.88 -8.39
N ASP A 199 -12.76 -10.77 -8.24
CA ASP A 199 -11.80 -11.54 -9.03
C ASP A 199 -11.57 -12.93 -8.43
N ALA A 200 -12.19 -13.95 -9.04
CA ALA A 200 -12.07 -15.33 -8.58
C ALA A 200 -10.64 -15.90 -8.66
N ALA A 201 -9.79 -15.34 -9.52
CA ALA A 201 -8.39 -15.75 -9.66
C ALA A 201 -7.46 -15.09 -8.62
N LEU A 202 -7.93 -14.09 -7.86
CA LEU A 202 -7.14 -13.48 -6.81
C LEU A 202 -7.19 -14.34 -5.54
N ASN A 203 -6.05 -14.50 -4.86
CA ASN A 203 -6.04 -15.09 -3.53
C ASN A 203 -6.77 -14.15 -2.54
N ARG A 204 -7.97 -14.55 -2.10
CA ARG A 204 -8.79 -13.79 -1.15
C ARG A 204 -8.73 -14.36 0.27
N GLU A 205 -8.12 -15.53 0.42
CA GLU A 205 -8.03 -16.19 1.73
C GLU A 205 -7.19 -15.41 2.73
N GLY A 206 -6.15 -14.71 2.28
CA GLY A 206 -5.28 -13.95 3.16
C GLY A 206 -6.04 -12.89 3.94
N TYR A 207 -7.02 -12.21 3.34
CA TYR A 207 -7.88 -11.26 4.06
C TYR A 207 -8.62 -11.94 5.23
N ARG A 208 -9.11 -13.17 5.02
CA ARG A 208 -9.81 -13.97 6.04
C ARG A 208 -8.87 -14.65 7.03
N LYS A 209 -7.59 -14.84 6.68
CA LYS A 209 -6.56 -15.45 7.55
C LYS A 209 -5.91 -14.44 8.50
N PHE A 210 -5.98 -13.15 8.20
CA PHE A 210 -5.43 -12.13 9.07
C PHE A 210 -6.16 -12.10 10.42
N ARG A 211 -5.38 -12.17 11.50
CA ARG A 211 -5.87 -12.23 12.91
C ARG A 211 -5.31 -11.10 13.78
N GLY A 212 -4.49 -10.23 13.18
CA GLY A 212 -3.87 -9.12 13.89
C GLY A 212 -4.81 -7.92 14.07
N THR A 213 -4.22 -6.80 14.40
CA THR A 213 -4.92 -5.52 14.54
C THR A 213 -4.92 -4.77 13.19
N LEU A 214 -6.08 -4.26 12.80
CA LEU A 214 -6.29 -3.44 11.61
C LEU A 214 -6.70 -2.03 12.02
N THR A 215 -5.95 -1.02 11.58
CA THR A 215 -6.35 0.38 11.69
C THR A 215 -6.43 0.96 10.28
N ALA A 216 -7.55 1.54 9.91
CA ALA A 216 -7.73 2.23 8.64
C ALA A 216 -7.88 3.73 8.87
N LEU A 217 -7.13 4.51 8.11
CA LEU A 217 -7.12 5.96 8.14
C LEU A 217 -7.62 6.48 6.80
N SER A 218 -8.75 7.19 6.86
CA SER A 218 -9.36 7.91 5.74
C SER A 218 -9.22 9.41 5.99
N PHE A 219 -9.11 10.20 4.95
CA PHE A 219 -9.04 11.65 5.05
C PHE A 219 -10.26 12.25 4.36
N SER A 220 -10.95 13.20 5.05
CA SER A 220 -12.25 13.70 4.61
C SER A 220 -12.18 14.48 3.29
N ASP A 221 -11.01 15.01 2.95
CA ASP A 221 -10.73 15.74 1.71
C ASP A 221 -10.09 14.86 0.60
N ASP A 222 -9.93 13.56 0.85
CA ASP A 222 -9.38 12.63 -0.14
C ASP A 222 -10.47 12.12 -1.10
N VAL A 223 -10.63 12.84 -2.20
CA VAL A 223 -11.59 12.48 -3.25
C VAL A 223 -11.24 11.19 -3.99
N MET A 224 -9.98 10.71 -3.88
CA MET A 224 -9.52 9.45 -4.48
C MET A 224 -9.76 8.25 -3.57
N ALA A 225 -10.06 8.45 -2.29
CA ALA A 225 -10.37 7.39 -1.34
C ALA A 225 -11.56 7.80 -0.43
N PRO A 226 -12.77 7.94 -0.99
CA PRO A 226 -13.94 8.29 -0.20
C PRO A 226 -14.19 7.25 0.90
N LEU A 227 -14.69 7.71 2.06
CA LEU A 227 -14.84 6.91 3.28
C LEU A 227 -15.52 5.55 3.05
N ASN A 228 -16.61 5.53 2.26
CA ASN A 228 -17.33 4.30 1.93
C ASN A 228 -16.44 3.27 1.19
N SER A 229 -15.55 3.73 0.33
CA SER A 229 -14.64 2.83 -0.41
C SER A 229 -13.48 2.33 0.46
N VAL A 230 -13.07 3.09 1.47
CA VAL A 230 -12.10 2.63 2.49
C VAL A 230 -12.77 1.62 3.41
N ALA A 231 -14.00 1.88 3.87
CA ALA A 231 -14.78 0.95 4.69
C ALA A 231 -14.95 -0.41 4.00
N GLU A 232 -15.23 -0.42 2.69
CA GLU A 232 -15.31 -1.66 1.90
C GLU A 232 -14.03 -2.51 2.00
N VAL A 233 -12.84 -1.89 2.01
CA VAL A 233 -11.57 -2.63 2.17
C VAL A 233 -11.39 -3.14 3.60
N VAL A 234 -11.83 -2.39 4.61
CA VAL A 234 -11.82 -2.86 6.02
C VAL A 234 -12.66 -4.12 6.17
N ASP A 235 -13.82 -4.18 5.52
CA ASP A 235 -14.73 -5.33 5.56
C ASP A 235 -14.13 -6.62 4.95
N TYR A 236 -13.12 -6.52 4.10
CA TYR A 236 -12.40 -7.70 3.59
C TYR A 236 -11.71 -8.48 4.72
N TYR A 237 -11.28 -7.81 5.80
CA TYR A 237 -10.56 -8.39 6.93
C TYR A 237 -11.51 -8.86 8.06
N SER A 238 -12.53 -9.62 7.70
CA SER A 238 -13.62 -10.04 8.60
C SER A 238 -13.20 -10.84 9.83
N GLN A 239 -11.94 -11.26 9.92
CA GLN A 239 -11.40 -12.06 11.01
C GLN A 239 -10.27 -11.34 11.77
N ALA A 240 -10.04 -10.07 11.51
CA ALA A 240 -9.11 -9.28 12.32
C ALA A 240 -9.55 -9.27 13.79
N ALA A 241 -8.59 -9.44 14.71
CA ALA A 241 -8.90 -9.45 16.14
C ALA A 241 -9.48 -8.11 16.62
N HIS A 242 -8.98 -7.04 16.03
CA HIS A 242 -9.47 -5.68 16.23
C HIS A 242 -9.44 -4.94 14.90
N SER A 243 -10.49 -4.20 14.59
CA SER A 243 -10.52 -3.31 13.43
C SER A 243 -11.07 -1.94 13.84
N CYS A 244 -10.44 -0.88 13.32
CA CYS A 244 -10.85 0.49 13.55
C CYS A 244 -10.72 1.29 12.24
N LEU A 245 -11.74 2.07 11.90
CA LEU A 245 -11.72 3.02 10.80
C LEU A 245 -11.86 4.44 11.36
N LEU A 246 -10.88 5.28 11.05
CA LEU A 246 -10.86 6.69 11.45
C LEU A 246 -10.98 7.56 10.21
N SER A 247 -11.86 8.55 10.26
CA SER A 247 -11.95 9.61 9.28
C SER A 247 -11.38 10.89 9.89
N ILE A 248 -10.35 11.45 9.26
CA ILE A 248 -9.58 12.59 9.76
C ILE A 248 -9.77 13.75 8.80
N SER A 249 -10.19 14.90 9.33
CA SER A 249 -10.24 16.15 8.55
C SER A 249 -8.93 16.93 8.67
N PRO A 250 -8.56 17.73 7.66
CA PRO A 250 -7.37 18.58 7.74
C PRO A 250 -7.34 19.47 8.98
N GLY A 251 -8.48 20.06 9.34
CA GLY A 251 -8.58 20.95 10.52
C GLY A 251 -8.28 20.26 11.85
N GLU A 252 -8.61 18.97 12.00
CA GLU A 252 -8.34 18.20 13.22
C GLU A 252 -6.83 17.99 13.47
N VAL A 253 -6.03 18.05 12.42
CA VAL A 253 -4.57 17.90 12.48
C VAL A 253 -3.82 19.18 12.16
N GLY A 254 -4.51 20.31 12.10
CA GLY A 254 -3.90 21.64 11.86
C GLY A 254 -3.28 21.78 10.45
N MET A 255 -3.80 21.07 9.46
CA MET A 255 -3.38 21.17 8.07
C MET A 255 -4.48 21.82 7.22
N ASP A 256 -4.09 22.56 6.17
CA ASP A 256 -5.06 23.14 5.23
C ASP A 256 -5.65 22.08 4.29
N GLU A 257 -4.83 21.07 3.92
CA GLU A 257 -5.18 20.00 3.01
C GLU A 257 -4.33 18.77 3.30
N ILE A 258 -4.92 17.56 3.20
CA ILE A 258 -4.24 16.26 3.28
C ILE A 258 -4.33 15.55 1.94
N GLY A 259 -5.53 15.35 1.42
CA GLY A 259 -5.81 14.65 0.17
C GLY A 259 -5.23 13.24 0.15
N HIS A 260 -4.84 12.75 -1.06
CA HIS A 260 -4.39 11.38 -1.25
C HIS A 260 -2.88 11.13 -1.02
N PHE A 261 -2.07 12.20 -0.86
CA PHE A 261 -0.61 12.08 -0.86
C PHE A 261 0.09 12.85 0.26
N ARG A 262 -0.43 13.99 0.70
CA ARG A 262 0.27 14.88 1.64
C ARG A 262 0.48 14.28 3.04
N MET A 263 -0.29 13.25 3.41
CA MET A 263 -0.06 12.53 4.66
C MET A 263 1.35 11.90 4.78
N PHE A 264 2.05 11.70 3.65
CA PHE A 264 3.45 11.23 3.64
C PHE A 264 4.46 12.36 3.41
N SER A 265 4.02 13.59 3.23
CA SER A 265 4.90 14.76 3.11
C SER A 265 5.49 15.14 4.46
N ARG A 266 6.60 15.89 4.43
CA ARG A 266 7.25 16.36 5.66
C ARG A 266 6.36 17.27 6.51
N ASP A 267 5.41 17.96 5.91
CA ASP A 267 4.47 18.84 6.62
C ASP A 267 3.59 18.05 7.62
N ALA A 268 3.37 16.76 7.34
CA ALA A 268 2.60 15.86 8.20
C ALA A 268 3.43 15.23 9.34
N SER A 269 4.73 15.56 9.44
CA SER A 269 5.66 14.88 10.37
C SER A 269 5.34 15.09 11.84
N GLU A 270 4.74 16.22 12.21
CA GLU A 270 4.39 16.54 13.59
C GLU A 270 2.94 16.16 13.95
N THR A 271 2.11 15.87 12.96
CA THR A 271 0.69 15.66 13.14
C THR A 271 0.25 14.24 12.76
N ILE A 272 0.36 13.87 11.50
CA ILE A 272 -0.14 12.59 10.97
C ILE A 272 0.84 11.43 11.21
N TRP A 273 2.16 11.65 11.06
CA TRP A 273 3.13 10.56 11.25
C TRP A 273 3.13 9.96 12.66
N PRO A 274 2.98 10.75 13.76
CA PRO A 274 2.75 10.18 15.09
C PRO A 274 1.51 9.30 15.17
N MET A 275 0.41 9.63 14.47
CA MET A 275 -0.79 8.80 14.44
C MET A 275 -0.52 7.45 13.78
N PHE A 276 0.23 7.44 12.67
CA PHE A 276 0.67 6.19 12.03
C PHE A 276 1.53 5.35 12.98
N TYR A 277 2.52 5.96 13.61
CA TYR A 277 3.39 5.28 14.58
C TYR A 277 2.60 4.70 15.74
N ASN A 278 1.69 5.45 16.34
CA ASN A 278 0.87 4.99 17.45
C ASN A 278 -0.01 3.80 17.02
N SER A 279 -0.55 3.81 15.80
CA SER A 279 -1.30 2.68 15.25
C SER A 279 -0.46 1.41 15.07
N LEU A 280 0.87 1.54 14.95
CA LEU A 280 1.81 0.42 14.84
C LEU A 280 2.21 -0.17 16.20
N VAL A 281 2.16 0.61 17.30
CA VAL A 281 2.75 0.20 18.59
C VAL A 281 1.73 0.06 19.71
N SER A 282 0.55 0.70 19.60
CA SER A 282 -0.48 0.73 20.65
C SER A 282 -1.73 -0.08 20.24
N ALA A 283 -2.51 -0.48 21.24
CA ALA A 283 -3.86 -1.01 20.99
C ALA A 283 -4.80 0.10 20.51
N PRO A 284 -5.89 -0.23 19.75
CA PRO A 284 -6.84 0.75 19.22
C PRO A 284 -7.55 1.63 20.26
N GLU A 285 -7.55 1.25 21.52
CA GLU A 285 -8.11 2.04 22.64
C GLU A 285 -7.54 3.45 22.74
N TRP A 286 -6.32 3.66 22.26
CA TRP A 286 -5.68 4.97 22.19
C TRP A 286 -6.43 5.96 21.28
N LEU A 287 -7.21 5.47 20.33
CA LEU A 287 -7.96 6.29 19.36
C LEU A 287 -9.34 6.71 19.90
N GLY A 288 -9.64 6.44 21.18
CA GLY A 288 -10.93 6.69 21.82
C GLY A 288 -11.36 8.15 21.99
N GLY A 289 -10.64 9.11 21.38
CA GLY A 289 -11.04 10.53 21.32
C GLY A 289 -11.87 10.92 20.10
N ILE A 290 -11.93 10.08 19.07
CA ILE A 290 -12.66 10.37 17.81
C ILE A 290 -13.56 9.17 17.52
N ARG A 291 -14.71 9.09 18.22
CA ARG A 291 -15.80 8.18 17.86
C ARG A 291 -16.86 8.99 17.10
N ASN A 292 -17.24 8.50 15.97
CA ASN A 292 -18.63 8.62 15.48
C ASN A 292 -19.07 7.25 15.02
#